data_67db3fa8d12e2c14ee678b3edbd39514
#
_entry.id   67db3fa8d12e2c14ee678b3edbd39514
#
_cell.length_a   1.000
_cell.length_b   1.000
_cell.length_c   1.000
_cell.angle_alpha   90.00
_cell.angle_beta   90.00
_cell.angle_gamma   90.00
#
_symmetry.space_group_name_H-M   'P 1'
#
loop_
_entity.id
_entity.type
_entity.pdbx_description
1 polymer ?
#
loop_
_entity_poly.entity_id
_entity_poly.type
_entity_poly.pdbx_seq_one_letter_code
_entity_poly.pdbx_strand_id
1 'polypeptide(L)'
;KQAKIEQIALLARAALAARNKVALKMNVPAAQLDPVVRLLPSLRAPTVSHLYDREWLALETVVDSERVRDLIPRLTAAGAQGILEYELKKIL
;
A
#
# COMPACT_ATOMS: atom_id res chain seq x y z
N LYS A 1 7.21 -34.73 4.78
CA LYS A 1 7.16 -34.14 6.12
C LYS A 1 7.88 -32.80 6.18
N GLN A 2 9.08 -32.70 5.61
CA GLN A 2 9.82 -31.44 5.61
C GLN A 2 9.13 -30.36 4.77
N ALA A 3 8.51 -30.73 3.65
CA ALA A 3 7.79 -29.78 2.81
C ALA A 3 6.63 -29.12 3.54
N LYS A 4 5.91 -29.88 4.39
CA LYS A 4 4.82 -29.32 5.20
C LYS A 4 5.35 -28.39 6.27
N ILE A 5 6.46 -28.73 6.92
CA ILE A 5 7.07 -27.90 7.96
C ILE A 5 7.55 -26.60 7.34
N GLU A 6 8.21 -26.66 6.19
CA GLU A 6 8.67 -25.48 5.46
C GLU A 6 7.51 -24.59 5.03
N GLN A 7 6.41 -25.19 4.58
CA GLN A 7 5.21 -24.48 4.17
C GLN A 7 4.56 -23.76 5.37
N ILE A 8 4.46 -24.44 6.51
CA ILE A 8 3.92 -23.85 7.73
C ILE A 8 4.80 -22.70 8.19
N ALA A 9 6.12 -22.87 8.17
CA ALA A 9 7.05 -21.83 8.55
C ALA A 9 6.97 -20.62 7.62
N LEU A 10 6.82 -20.85 6.32
CA LEU A 10 6.64 -19.79 5.34
C LEU A 10 5.35 -18.99 5.62
N LEU A 11 4.23 -19.70 5.86
CA LEU A 11 2.97 -19.04 6.14
C LEU A 11 3.00 -18.26 7.46
N ALA A 12 3.68 -18.80 8.48
CA ALA A 12 3.85 -18.10 9.75
C ALA A 12 4.68 -16.83 9.58
N ARG A 13 5.77 -16.89 8.82
CA ARG A 13 6.59 -15.71 8.54
C ARG A 13 5.80 -14.68 7.73
N ALA A 14 5.00 -15.14 6.76
CA ALA A 14 4.17 -14.26 5.95
C ALA A 14 3.13 -13.52 6.81
N ALA A 15 2.52 -14.22 7.78
CA ALA A 15 1.58 -13.61 8.72
C ALA A 15 2.26 -12.60 9.62
N LEU A 16 3.46 -12.90 10.12
CA LEU A 16 4.24 -11.97 10.94
C LEU A 16 4.66 -10.73 10.13
N ALA A 17 5.06 -10.93 8.89
CA ALA A 17 5.44 -9.82 8.01
C ALA A 17 4.26 -8.88 7.76
N ALA A 18 3.02 -9.40 7.72
CA ALA A 18 1.82 -8.61 7.50
C ALA A 18 1.31 -7.92 8.76
N ARG A 19 1.77 -8.31 9.94
CA ARG A 19 1.18 -7.92 11.22
C ARG A 19 1.08 -6.41 11.44
N ASN A 20 2.11 -5.68 11.04
CA ASN A 20 2.20 -4.24 11.24
C ASN A 20 2.10 -3.47 9.92
N LYS A 21 1.56 -4.10 8.88
CA LYS A 21 1.44 -3.51 7.55
C LYS A 21 -0.02 -3.43 7.15
N VAL A 22 -0.32 -2.41 6.35
CA VAL A 22 -1.63 -2.26 5.74
C VAL A 22 -1.44 -1.90 4.27
N ALA A 23 -2.43 -2.24 3.45
CA ALA A 23 -2.47 -1.78 2.07
C ALA A 23 -3.25 -0.47 2.01
N LEU A 24 -2.74 0.48 1.28
CA LEU A 24 -3.44 1.72 0.97
C LEU A 24 -3.74 1.75 -0.53
N LYS A 25 -4.95 2.13 -0.85
CA LYS A 25 -5.39 2.36 -2.22
C LYS A 25 -5.98 3.74 -2.30
N MET A 26 -5.68 4.48 -3.36
CA MET A 26 -6.18 5.83 -3.53
C MET A 26 -6.25 6.20 -4.99
N ASN A 27 -7.06 7.22 -5.28
CA ASN A 27 -7.11 7.83 -6.60
C ASN A 27 -6.35 9.15 -6.55
N VAL A 28 -5.54 9.39 -7.58
CA VAL A 28 -4.65 10.55 -7.62
C VAL A 28 -4.78 11.20 -9.00
N PRO A 29 -4.93 12.53 -9.07
CA PRO A 29 -4.84 13.20 -10.36
C PRO A 29 -3.48 12.92 -11.02
N ALA A 30 -3.48 12.64 -12.31
CA ALA A 30 -2.24 12.29 -13.02
C ALA A 30 -1.15 13.36 -12.81
N ALA A 31 -1.54 14.63 -12.75
CA ALA A 31 -0.61 15.74 -12.55
C ALA A 31 0.02 15.74 -11.16
N GLN A 32 -0.58 15.05 -10.18
CA GLN A 32 -0.11 14.99 -8.79
C GLN A 32 0.56 13.68 -8.44
N LEU A 33 0.80 12.81 -9.42
CA LEU A 33 1.37 11.49 -9.15
C LEU A 33 2.74 11.57 -8.47
N ASP A 34 3.65 12.36 -9.01
CA ASP A 34 5.00 12.45 -8.45
C ASP A 34 5.04 12.99 -7.02
N PRO A 35 4.34 14.09 -6.69
CA PRO A 35 4.27 14.56 -5.31
C PRO A 35 3.69 13.51 -4.36
N VAL A 36 2.66 12.79 -4.76
CA VAL A 36 2.04 11.77 -3.92
C VAL A 36 3.00 10.60 -3.70
N VAL A 37 3.66 10.13 -4.76
CA VAL A 37 4.63 9.03 -4.66
C VAL A 37 5.77 9.37 -3.71
N ARG A 38 6.24 10.61 -3.71
CA ARG A 38 7.31 11.05 -2.82
C ARG A 38 6.92 11.02 -1.36
N LEU A 39 5.64 11.12 -1.05
CA LEU A 39 5.16 11.06 0.34
C LEU A 39 5.12 9.63 0.88
N LEU A 40 5.09 8.63 -0.01
CA LEU A 40 4.92 7.24 0.41
C LEU A 40 6.23 6.66 0.93
N PRO A 41 6.22 6.11 2.16
CA PRO A 41 7.43 5.52 2.74
C PRO A 41 7.61 4.07 2.30
N SER A 42 7.44 3.78 1.04
CA SER A 42 7.51 2.41 0.55
C SER A 42 8.92 2.07 0.11
N LEU A 43 9.33 0.83 0.39
CA LEU A 43 10.63 0.30 -0.04
C LEU A 43 10.67 0.03 -1.55
N ARG A 44 9.51 -0.09 -2.16
CA ARG A 44 9.36 -0.34 -3.59
C ARG A 44 8.40 0.68 -4.17
N ALA A 45 8.52 0.90 -5.48
CA ALA A 45 7.59 1.76 -6.18
C ALA A 45 6.16 1.24 -5.99
N PRO A 46 5.18 2.13 -5.80
CA PRO A 46 3.79 1.71 -5.69
C PRO A 46 3.27 1.17 -7.02
N THR A 47 2.21 0.37 -6.93
CA THR A 47 1.48 -0.05 -8.13
C THR A 47 0.63 1.12 -8.61
N VAL A 48 0.75 1.45 -9.89
CA VAL A 48 -0.02 2.53 -10.51
C VAL A 48 -0.86 1.94 -11.63
N SER A 49 -2.16 2.21 -11.62
CA SER A 49 -3.08 1.73 -12.64
C SER A 49 -3.85 2.90 -13.23
N HIS A 50 -4.20 2.79 -14.51
CA HIS A 50 -5.00 3.81 -15.16
C HIS A 50 -6.47 3.60 -14.81
N LEU A 51 -7.18 4.70 -14.54
CA LEU A 51 -8.62 4.68 -14.37
C LEU A 51 -9.30 4.90 -15.72
N TYR A 52 -10.59 4.67 -15.77
CA TYR A 52 -11.39 4.96 -16.95
C TYR A 52 -11.25 6.43 -17.36
N ASP A 53 -11.25 7.33 -16.38
CA ASP A 53 -10.92 8.74 -16.57
C ASP A 53 -9.39 8.88 -16.61
N ARG A 54 -8.86 9.26 -17.77
CA ARG A 54 -7.40 9.34 -18.00
C ARG A 54 -6.69 10.43 -17.19
N GLU A 55 -7.42 11.35 -16.62
CA GLU A 55 -6.85 12.39 -15.76
C GLU A 55 -6.56 11.89 -14.36
N TRP A 56 -7.02 10.69 -14.02
CA TRP A 56 -6.85 10.07 -12.71
C TRP A 56 -6.15 8.74 -12.80
N LEU A 57 -5.39 8.44 -11.77
CA LEU A 57 -4.68 7.18 -11.61
C LEU A 57 -5.08 6.54 -10.29
N ALA A 58 -5.09 5.21 -10.26
CA ALA A 58 -5.21 4.46 -9.01
C ALA A 58 -3.82 4.05 -8.56
N LEU A 59 -3.56 4.20 -7.26
CA LEU A 59 -2.27 3.90 -6.67
C LEU A 59 -2.47 2.96 -5.50
N GLU A 60 -1.67 1.89 -5.44
CA GLU A 60 -1.69 0.94 -4.33
C GLU A 60 -0.28 0.77 -3.78
N THR A 61 -0.18 0.70 -2.46
CA THR A 61 1.08 0.48 -1.80
C THR A 61 0.85 -0.18 -0.44
N VAL A 62 1.92 -0.70 0.15
CA VAL A 62 1.90 -1.28 1.49
C VAL A 62 2.77 -0.41 2.38
N VAL A 63 2.24 -0.01 3.52
CA VAL A 63 2.93 0.86 4.47
C VAL A 63 2.80 0.31 5.88
N ASP A 64 3.63 0.81 6.79
CA ASP A 64 3.48 0.50 8.21
C ASP A 64 2.19 1.13 8.74
N SER A 65 1.42 0.33 9.48
CA SER A 65 0.15 0.80 10.03
C SER A 65 0.31 2.04 10.93
N GLU A 66 1.45 2.16 11.60
CA GLU A 66 1.74 3.30 12.48
C GLU A 66 1.87 4.62 11.73
N ARG A 67 2.19 4.56 10.44
CA ARG A 67 2.39 5.77 9.63
C ARG A 67 1.13 6.31 9.02
N VAL A 68 0.06 5.53 9.00
CA VAL A 68 -1.17 5.89 8.29
C VAL A 68 -1.77 7.18 8.82
N ARG A 69 -1.79 7.36 10.15
CA ARG A 69 -2.39 8.53 10.78
C ARG A 69 -1.74 9.83 10.32
N ASP A 70 -0.42 9.85 10.18
CA ASP A 70 0.31 11.04 9.73
C ASP A 70 0.30 11.17 8.21
N LEU A 71 0.22 10.04 7.51
CA LEU A 71 0.33 10.00 6.07
C LEU A 71 -0.95 10.45 5.36
N ILE A 72 -2.11 10.04 5.85
CA ILE A 72 -3.39 10.34 5.21
C ILE A 72 -3.63 11.85 5.02
N PRO A 73 -3.43 12.70 6.04
CA PRO A 73 -3.59 14.14 5.83
C PRO A 73 -2.66 14.71 4.76
N ARG A 74 -1.42 14.22 4.69
CA ARG A 74 -0.46 14.67 3.69
C ARG A 74 -0.86 14.24 2.29
N LEU A 75 -1.34 13.00 2.15
CA LEU A 75 -1.82 12.49 0.87
C LEU A 75 -3.03 13.28 0.39
N THR A 76 -3.97 13.56 1.29
CA THR A 76 -5.15 14.35 0.98
C THR A 76 -4.77 15.77 0.53
N ALA A 77 -3.82 16.39 1.22
CA ALA A 77 -3.35 17.72 0.86
C ALA A 77 -2.66 17.74 -0.51
N ALA A 78 -2.03 16.62 -0.90
CA ALA A 78 -1.38 16.48 -2.20
C ALA A 78 -2.36 16.13 -3.33
N GLY A 79 -3.64 15.93 -3.03
CA GLY A 79 -4.66 15.69 -4.03
C GLY A 79 -5.19 14.27 -4.11
N ALA A 80 -4.73 13.35 -3.25
CA ALA A 80 -5.25 11.99 -3.22
C ALA A 80 -6.70 11.98 -2.71
N GLN A 81 -7.53 11.13 -3.32
CA GLN A 81 -8.94 10.98 -2.96
C GLN A 81 -9.30 9.52 -2.87
N GLY A 82 -10.40 9.22 -2.17
CA GLY A 82 -10.88 7.86 -2.04
C GLY A 82 -9.86 6.94 -1.41
N ILE A 83 -9.17 7.41 -0.37
CA ILE A 83 -8.12 6.63 0.29
C ILE A 83 -8.77 5.51 1.08
N LEU A 84 -8.36 4.28 0.78
CA LEU A 84 -8.84 3.07 1.45
C LEU A 84 -7.67 2.39 2.14
N GLU A 85 -7.93 1.89 3.33
CA GLU A 85 -6.95 1.13 4.12
C GLU A 85 -7.46 -0.29 4.29
N TYR A 86 -6.60 -1.27 3.99
CA TYR A 86 -6.94 -2.69 4.13
C TYR A 86 -5.96 -3.38 5.05
N GLU A 87 -6.47 -4.20 5.94
CA GLU A 87 -5.64 -5.10 6.72
C GLU A 87 -5.10 -6.21 5.82
N LEU A 88 -3.86 -6.63 6.10
CA LEU A 88 -3.21 -7.72 5.40
C LEU A 88 -3.13 -8.93 6.30
N LYS A 89 -3.45 -10.10 5.75
CA LYS A 89 -3.31 -11.35 6.48
C LYS A 89 -1.92 -11.93 6.36
N LYS A 90 -1.34 -11.85 5.16
CA LYS A 90 -0.01 -12.40 4.88
C LYS A 90 0.69 -11.58 3.82
N ILE A 91 2.01 -11.50 3.94
CA ILE A 91 2.90 -10.96 2.91
C ILE A 91 3.90 -12.05 2.59
N LEU A 92 3.89 -12.52 1.38
CA LEU A 92 4.78 -13.58 0.90
C LEU A 92 5.95 -13.03 0.11
#